data_135467804f61e07ea9d94cc9a96801ae
#
_entry.id   135467804f61e07ea9d94cc9a96801ae
#
_cell.length_a   1.000
_cell.length_b   1.000
_cell.length_c   1.000
_cell.angle_alpha   90.00
_cell.angle_beta   90.00
_cell.angle_gamma   90.00
#
_symmetry.space_group_name_H-M   'P 1'
#
loop_
_entity.id
_entity.type
_entity.pdbx_description
1 polymer ?
#
loop_
_entity_poly.entity_id
_entity_poly.type
_entity_poly.pdbx_seq_one_letter_code
_entity_poly.pdbx_strand_id
1 'polypeptide(L)'
;MRLIIDNVSKTYDNNVEALKNVSLEIQNGMFGLLGPNGAGKSTLMRTIAGLQDADAGIIKVGDINVKSDKQSLREILGYLPQEFGLYPKVSALELFDHLAVMKGIVDKNEREKLTKSLLSQTNLWKYRNRKLGTFSGGMKQRFGIAQALIGNPQLIIVDEPTAGLDPTERNRFHNLLSEIGENVIVILST
;
A
#
# COMPACT_ATOMS: atom_id res chain seq x y z
N MET A 1 -7.09 13.90 -6.93
CA MET A 1 -5.83 13.47 -7.61
C MET A 1 -6.16 12.49 -8.72
N ARG A 2 -5.25 12.24 -9.68
CA ARG A 2 -5.43 11.19 -10.70
C ARG A 2 -4.11 10.45 -10.94
N LEU A 3 -4.22 9.17 -11.23
CA LEU A 3 -3.13 8.33 -11.71
C LEU A 3 -3.32 8.12 -13.22
N ILE A 4 -2.30 8.41 -14.00
CA ILE A 4 -2.27 8.22 -15.45
C ILE A 4 -1.20 7.18 -15.76
N ILE A 5 -1.58 6.15 -16.49
CA ILE A 5 -0.72 5.12 -17.05
C ILE A 5 -0.87 5.23 -18.56
N ASP A 6 0.20 5.45 -19.28
CA ASP A 6 0.18 5.67 -20.74
C ASP A 6 1.18 4.76 -21.45
N ASN A 7 0.66 3.83 -22.26
CA ASN A 7 1.41 2.88 -23.09
C ASN A 7 2.52 2.12 -22.33
N VAL A 8 2.25 1.73 -21.07
CA VAL A 8 3.23 1.09 -20.20
C VAL A 8 3.44 -0.37 -20.61
N SER A 9 4.71 -0.73 -20.84
CA SER A 9 5.13 -2.10 -21.14
C SER A 9 6.25 -2.54 -20.19
N LYS A 10 6.26 -3.85 -19.85
CA LYS A 10 7.29 -4.49 -19.04
C LYS A 10 7.53 -5.92 -19.46
N THR A 11 8.77 -6.20 -19.83
CA THR A 11 9.25 -7.54 -20.15
C THR A 11 10.36 -7.91 -19.16
N TYR A 12 10.32 -9.13 -18.63
CA TYR A 12 11.36 -9.64 -17.74
C TYR A 12 12.46 -10.35 -18.55
N ASP A 13 13.64 -10.60 -17.93
CA ASP A 13 14.82 -11.21 -18.55
C ASP A 13 14.54 -12.60 -19.15
N ASN A 14 13.52 -13.31 -18.65
CA ASN A 14 13.04 -14.59 -19.19
C ASN A 14 12.10 -14.43 -20.40
N ASN A 15 12.04 -13.26 -21.03
CA ASN A 15 11.17 -12.91 -22.14
C ASN A 15 9.66 -12.97 -21.81
N VAL A 16 9.26 -12.96 -20.56
CA VAL A 16 7.86 -12.83 -20.18
C VAL A 16 7.42 -11.37 -20.29
N GLU A 17 6.55 -11.07 -21.25
CA GLU A 17 5.91 -9.78 -21.41
C GLU A 17 4.77 -9.65 -20.37
N ALA A 18 5.08 -9.08 -19.22
CA ALA A 18 4.15 -8.98 -18.09
C ALA A 18 3.16 -7.81 -18.23
N LEU A 19 3.56 -6.73 -18.90
CA LEU A 19 2.69 -5.60 -19.25
C LEU A 19 2.88 -5.29 -20.74
N LYS A 20 1.77 -5.08 -21.44
CA LYS A 20 1.77 -4.82 -22.88
C LYS A 20 0.91 -3.60 -23.21
N ASN A 21 1.56 -2.47 -23.47
CA ASN A 21 0.91 -1.20 -23.84
C ASN A 21 -0.30 -0.85 -22.96
N VAL A 22 -0.14 -1.00 -21.63
CA VAL A 22 -1.22 -0.73 -20.68
C VAL A 22 -1.45 0.77 -20.60
N SER A 23 -2.69 1.20 -20.87
CA SER A 23 -3.14 2.58 -20.70
C SER A 23 -4.39 2.63 -19.84
N LEU A 24 -4.38 3.48 -18.81
CA LEU A 24 -5.44 3.56 -17.81
C LEU A 24 -5.38 4.91 -17.09
N GLU A 25 -6.54 5.46 -16.78
CA GLU A 25 -6.68 6.64 -15.92
C GLU A 25 -7.55 6.27 -14.72
N ILE A 26 -7.05 6.54 -13.52
CA ILE A 26 -7.73 6.27 -12.24
C ILE A 26 -7.85 7.58 -11.48
N GLN A 27 -9.05 7.89 -11.01
CA GLN A 27 -9.33 9.03 -10.14
C GLN A 27 -9.41 8.57 -8.66
N ASN A 28 -9.67 9.51 -7.74
CA ASN A 28 -9.94 9.14 -6.34
C ASN A 28 -11.05 8.09 -6.28
N GLY A 29 -10.88 7.15 -5.39
CA GLY A 29 -11.78 6.01 -5.25
C GLY A 29 -11.03 4.70 -5.07
N MET A 30 -11.77 3.63 -4.87
CA MET A 30 -11.25 2.28 -4.76
C MET A 30 -11.32 1.57 -6.11
N PHE A 31 -10.17 1.15 -6.61
CA PHE A 31 -10.00 0.48 -7.91
C PHE A 31 -9.46 -0.95 -7.73
N GLY A 32 -10.22 -1.94 -8.21
CA GLY A 32 -9.86 -3.35 -8.13
C GLY A 32 -9.18 -3.85 -9.41
N LEU A 33 -7.98 -4.40 -9.29
CA LEU A 33 -7.31 -5.15 -10.35
C LEU A 33 -7.71 -6.62 -10.27
N LEU A 34 -8.55 -7.06 -11.20
CA LEU A 34 -9.06 -8.42 -11.29
C LEU A 34 -8.32 -9.21 -12.37
N GLY A 35 -8.06 -10.47 -12.12
CA GLY A 35 -7.46 -11.37 -13.12
C GLY A 35 -6.76 -12.57 -12.50
N PRO A 36 -6.45 -13.61 -13.28
CA PRO A 36 -5.76 -14.79 -12.80
C PRO A 36 -4.33 -14.48 -12.33
N ASN A 37 -3.73 -15.43 -11.62
CA ASN A 37 -2.31 -15.36 -11.27
C ASN A 37 -1.48 -15.32 -12.56
N GLY A 38 -0.45 -14.48 -12.58
CA GLY A 38 0.36 -14.24 -13.78
C GLY A 38 -0.19 -13.19 -14.76
N ALA A 39 -1.37 -12.61 -14.52
CA ALA A 39 -1.94 -11.58 -15.41
C ALA A 39 -1.23 -10.22 -15.36
N GLY A 40 -0.12 -10.09 -14.64
CA GLY A 40 0.64 -8.84 -14.54
C GLY A 40 0.18 -7.88 -13.46
N LYS A 41 -0.81 -8.23 -12.61
CA LYS A 41 -1.34 -7.35 -11.55
C LYS A 41 -0.26 -6.82 -10.62
N SER A 42 0.52 -7.71 -9.99
CA SER A 42 1.60 -7.30 -9.07
C SER A 42 2.73 -6.57 -9.80
N THR A 43 2.99 -6.90 -11.09
CA THR A 43 3.93 -6.17 -11.93
C THR A 43 3.47 -4.72 -12.11
N LEU A 44 2.20 -4.50 -12.48
CA LEU A 44 1.63 -3.17 -12.63
C LEU A 44 1.70 -2.38 -11.33
N MET A 45 1.28 -2.97 -10.20
CA MET A 45 1.31 -2.32 -8.90
C MET A 45 2.72 -1.96 -8.44
N ARG A 46 3.71 -2.85 -8.63
CA ARG A 46 5.13 -2.56 -8.33
C ARG A 46 5.68 -1.45 -9.22
N THR A 47 5.26 -1.38 -10.48
CA THR A 47 5.68 -0.33 -11.40
C THR A 47 5.06 1.02 -10.99
N ILE A 48 3.78 1.06 -10.62
CA ILE A 48 3.13 2.27 -10.09
C ILE A 48 3.78 2.71 -8.77
N ALA A 49 4.14 1.76 -7.90
CA ALA A 49 4.81 2.04 -6.63
C ALA A 49 6.27 2.50 -6.78
N GLY A 50 6.82 2.55 -8.00
CA GLY A 50 8.22 2.92 -8.27
C GLY A 50 9.26 1.91 -7.75
N LEU A 51 8.82 0.66 -7.45
CA LEU A 51 9.69 -0.43 -6.99
C LEU A 51 10.41 -1.13 -8.14
N GLN A 52 9.91 -0.96 -9.36
CA GLN A 52 10.55 -1.36 -10.61
C GLN A 52 10.23 -0.36 -11.69
N ASP A 53 11.07 -0.27 -12.71
CA ASP A 53 10.86 0.63 -13.84
C ASP A 53 10.12 -0.08 -14.98
N ALA A 54 9.24 0.64 -15.66
CA ALA A 54 8.69 0.21 -16.93
C ALA A 54 9.78 0.30 -18.02
N ASP A 55 9.69 -0.57 -19.04
CA ASP A 55 10.61 -0.54 -20.19
C ASP A 55 10.18 0.54 -21.19
N ALA A 56 8.85 0.75 -21.31
CA ALA A 56 8.27 1.81 -22.14
C ALA A 56 7.04 2.42 -21.47
N GLY A 57 6.62 3.59 -21.96
CA GLY A 57 5.46 4.31 -21.45
C GLY A 57 5.76 5.23 -20.28
N ILE A 58 4.72 5.84 -19.73
CA ILE A 58 4.81 6.84 -18.67
C ILE A 58 3.76 6.53 -17.60
N ILE A 59 4.14 6.68 -16.32
CA ILE A 59 3.20 6.65 -15.18
C ILE A 59 3.32 7.98 -14.43
N LYS A 60 2.19 8.64 -14.18
CA LYS A 60 2.10 9.86 -13.39
C LYS A 60 1.07 9.74 -12.29
N VAL A 61 1.39 10.25 -11.11
CA VAL A 61 0.48 10.41 -9.96
C VAL A 61 0.34 11.91 -9.70
N GLY A 62 -0.77 12.50 -10.10
CA GLY A 62 -0.86 13.95 -10.22
C GLY A 62 0.22 14.49 -11.16
N ASP A 63 1.08 15.37 -10.66
CA ASP A 63 2.22 15.94 -11.41
C ASP A 63 3.51 15.12 -11.27
N ILE A 64 3.53 14.13 -10.38
CA ILE A 64 4.71 13.30 -10.09
C ILE A 64 4.90 12.25 -11.20
N ASN A 65 6.03 12.27 -11.87
CA ASN A 65 6.44 11.20 -12.78
C ASN A 65 7.14 10.09 -11.97
N VAL A 66 6.53 8.89 -11.94
CA VAL A 66 6.97 7.76 -11.12
C VAL A 66 8.43 7.35 -11.36
N LYS A 67 8.91 7.43 -12.60
CA LYS A 67 10.27 7.02 -12.98
C LYS A 67 11.32 8.04 -12.54
N SER A 68 11.05 9.34 -12.75
CA SER A 68 12.04 10.40 -12.51
C SER A 68 11.99 11.01 -11.10
N ASP A 69 10.85 10.90 -10.40
CA ASP A 69 10.68 11.49 -9.07
C ASP A 69 10.14 10.46 -8.05
N LYS A 70 10.99 9.48 -7.77
CA LYS A 70 10.68 8.42 -6.80
C LYS A 70 10.59 8.94 -5.36
N GLN A 71 11.22 10.09 -5.06
CA GLN A 71 11.18 10.65 -3.72
C GLN A 71 9.80 11.24 -3.41
N SER A 72 9.30 12.13 -4.24
CA SER A 72 7.96 12.70 -4.08
C SER A 72 6.87 11.61 -4.11
N LEU A 73 7.06 10.58 -4.95
CA LEU A 73 6.15 9.42 -4.94
C LEU A 73 6.10 8.73 -3.57
N ARG A 74 7.24 8.49 -2.93
CA ARG A 74 7.30 7.80 -1.62
C ARG A 74 6.62 8.60 -0.50
N GLU A 75 6.61 9.91 -0.60
CA GLU A 75 5.96 10.79 0.39
C GLU A 75 4.44 10.57 0.38
N ILE A 76 3.85 10.42 -0.81
CA ILE A 76 2.40 10.29 -1.01
C ILE A 76 1.91 8.84 -1.13
N LEU A 77 2.82 7.86 -1.16
CA LEU A 77 2.49 6.44 -1.37
C LEU A 77 2.35 5.70 -0.05
N GLY A 78 1.23 4.99 0.12
CA GLY A 78 1.07 3.88 1.05
C GLY A 78 1.13 2.56 0.27
N TYR A 79 2.04 1.65 0.65
CA TYR A 79 2.18 0.37 -0.04
C TYR A 79 2.13 -0.80 0.92
N LEU A 80 1.21 -1.72 0.67
CA LEU A 80 1.11 -3.00 1.38
C LEU A 80 1.32 -4.13 0.36
N PRO A 81 2.49 -4.77 0.32
CA PRO A 81 2.73 -5.93 -0.54
C PRO A 81 1.98 -7.17 -0.02
N GLN A 82 1.80 -8.16 -0.88
CA GLN A 82 1.19 -9.46 -0.55
C GLN A 82 1.92 -10.14 0.62
N GLU A 83 3.24 -10.16 0.56
CA GLU A 83 4.10 -10.63 1.65
C GLU A 83 4.86 -9.44 2.22
N PHE A 84 4.51 -9.02 3.42
CA PHE A 84 5.26 -8.01 4.15
C PHE A 84 5.90 -8.64 5.38
N GLY A 85 7.22 -8.51 5.45
CA GLY A 85 8.00 -8.95 6.59
C GLY A 85 7.74 -8.07 7.79
N LEU A 86 7.31 -8.67 8.89
CA LEU A 86 7.25 -7.99 10.18
C LEU A 86 8.43 -8.43 11.04
N TYR A 87 9.01 -7.50 11.77
CA TYR A 87 10.05 -7.78 12.75
C TYR A 87 9.44 -8.51 13.98
N PRO A 88 9.59 -9.85 14.12
CA PRO A 88 8.79 -10.63 15.07
C PRO A 88 9.09 -10.30 16.53
N LYS A 89 10.28 -9.76 16.81
CA LYS A 89 10.76 -9.46 18.19
C LYS A 89 10.40 -8.04 18.64
N VAL A 90 9.93 -7.18 17.73
CA VAL A 90 9.58 -5.76 17.98
C VAL A 90 8.10 -5.66 18.27
N SER A 91 7.70 -4.74 19.15
CA SER A 91 6.28 -4.46 19.41
C SER A 91 5.66 -3.64 18.28
N ALA A 92 4.33 -3.69 18.17
CA ALA A 92 3.60 -2.90 17.20
C ALA A 92 3.85 -1.39 17.38
N LEU A 93 3.91 -0.93 18.63
CA LEU A 93 4.16 0.48 18.96
C LEU A 93 5.56 0.93 18.51
N GLU A 94 6.60 0.15 18.82
CA GLU A 94 7.98 0.48 18.46
C GLU A 94 8.18 0.51 16.94
N LEU A 95 7.65 -0.49 16.22
CA LEU A 95 7.79 -0.49 14.76
C LEU A 95 7.02 0.66 14.14
N PHE A 96 5.82 0.96 14.64
CA PHE A 96 4.98 2.03 14.09
C PHE A 96 5.62 3.41 14.29
N ASP A 97 6.18 3.70 15.48
CA ASP A 97 6.92 4.93 15.74
C ASP A 97 8.13 5.07 14.80
N HIS A 98 8.88 3.99 14.62
CA HIS A 98 10.03 3.97 13.70
C HIS A 98 9.61 4.26 12.25
N LEU A 99 8.54 3.63 11.77
CA LEU A 99 8.03 3.86 10.42
C LEU A 99 7.53 5.30 10.24
N ALA A 100 6.92 5.90 11.26
CA ALA A 100 6.49 7.29 11.23
C ALA A 100 7.68 8.25 11.12
N VAL A 101 8.79 7.98 11.82
CA VAL A 101 10.05 8.74 11.65
C VAL A 101 10.56 8.61 10.22
N MET A 102 10.57 7.42 9.64
CA MET A 102 11.00 7.19 8.25
C MET A 102 10.12 7.93 7.22
N LYS A 103 8.85 8.19 7.56
CA LYS A 103 7.92 9.02 6.79
C LYS A 103 8.07 10.52 7.05
N GLY A 104 9.10 10.94 7.79
CA GLY A 104 9.42 12.33 8.03
C GLY A 104 8.66 12.98 9.21
N ILE A 105 7.90 12.21 9.98
CA ILE A 105 7.18 12.74 11.15
C ILE A 105 8.14 12.80 12.33
N VAL A 106 8.81 13.95 12.50
CA VAL A 106 9.92 14.12 13.47
C VAL A 106 9.40 14.42 14.87
N ASP A 107 8.28 15.14 15.00
CA ASP A 107 7.70 15.50 16.30
C ASP A 107 7.14 14.28 17.01
N LYS A 108 7.57 14.05 18.25
CA LYS A 108 7.17 12.89 19.05
C LYS A 108 5.67 12.89 19.38
N ASN A 109 5.12 14.04 19.72
CA ASN A 109 3.71 14.14 20.11
C ASN A 109 2.80 13.88 18.90
N GLU A 110 3.22 14.34 17.71
CA GLU A 110 2.53 14.06 16.46
C GLU A 110 2.56 12.56 16.15
N ARG A 111 3.70 11.90 16.27
CA ARG A 111 3.81 10.44 16.08
C ARG A 111 2.95 9.65 17.06
N GLU A 112 2.93 10.03 18.34
CA GLU A 112 2.10 9.37 19.35
C GLU A 112 0.61 9.49 19.02
N LYS A 113 0.13 10.68 18.62
CA LYS A 113 -1.25 10.92 18.20
C LYS A 113 -1.61 10.10 16.96
N LEU A 114 -0.75 10.12 15.93
CA LEU A 114 -0.92 9.35 14.70
C LEU A 114 -0.99 7.84 14.99
N THR A 115 -0.02 7.34 15.75
CA THR A 115 0.06 5.93 16.12
C THR A 115 -1.20 5.49 16.87
N LYS A 116 -1.66 6.29 17.84
CA LYS A 116 -2.89 6.00 18.57
C LYS A 116 -4.09 5.98 17.65
N SER A 117 -4.21 6.96 16.76
CA SER A 117 -5.32 7.05 15.80
C SER A 117 -5.36 5.82 14.88
N LEU A 118 -4.28 5.54 14.15
CA LEU A 118 -4.24 4.47 13.15
C LEU A 118 -4.34 3.07 13.76
N LEU A 119 -3.68 2.80 14.89
CA LEU A 119 -3.83 1.53 15.59
C LEU A 119 -5.23 1.37 16.22
N SER A 120 -5.93 2.46 16.56
CA SER A 120 -7.32 2.39 17.04
C SER A 120 -8.28 2.09 15.87
N GLN A 121 -8.15 2.77 14.74
CA GLN A 121 -8.96 2.53 13.53
C GLN A 121 -8.86 1.08 13.06
N THR A 122 -7.67 0.48 13.18
CA THR A 122 -7.44 -0.93 12.81
C THR A 122 -7.70 -1.92 13.96
N ASN A 123 -8.26 -1.47 15.09
CA ASN A 123 -8.54 -2.29 16.28
C ASN A 123 -7.29 -2.98 16.87
N LEU A 124 -6.12 -2.35 16.78
CA LEU A 124 -4.86 -2.88 17.29
C LEU A 124 -4.34 -2.14 18.52
N TRP A 125 -4.93 -1.01 18.91
CA TRP A 125 -4.42 -0.18 20.01
C TRP A 125 -4.23 -0.96 21.32
N LYS A 126 -5.15 -1.87 21.68
CA LYS A 126 -5.04 -2.71 22.89
C LYS A 126 -3.87 -3.71 22.84
N TYR A 127 -3.37 -4.00 21.63
CA TYR A 127 -2.26 -4.94 21.42
C TYR A 127 -0.93 -4.24 21.11
N ARG A 128 -0.86 -2.91 21.16
CA ARG A 128 0.29 -2.10 20.73
C ARG A 128 1.63 -2.50 21.33
N ASN A 129 1.64 -3.01 22.58
CA ASN A 129 2.85 -3.44 23.29
C ASN A 129 3.19 -4.92 23.04
N ARG A 130 2.37 -5.66 22.30
CA ARG A 130 2.66 -7.06 21.96
C ARG A 130 3.65 -7.14 20.83
N LYS A 131 4.53 -8.15 20.87
CA LYS A 131 5.46 -8.45 19.79
C LYS A 131 4.72 -8.89 18.54
N LEU A 132 5.10 -8.36 17.38
CA LEU A 132 4.45 -8.63 16.08
C LEU A 132 4.49 -10.12 15.70
N GLY A 133 5.49 -10.87 16.15
CA GLY A 133 5.54 -12.32 15.97
C GLY A 133 4.37 -13.08 16.60
N THR A 134 3.69 -12.47 17.60
CA THR A 134 2.54 -13.07 18.28
C THR A 134 1.18 -12.69 17.68
N PHE A 135 1.18 -11.88 16.61
CA PHE A 135 -0.03 -11.46 15.92
C PHE A 135 -0.59 -12.58 15.08
N SER A 136 -1.93 -12.73 15.08
CA SER A 136 -2.63 -13.59 14.10
C SER A 136 -2.47 -13.04 12.68
N GLY A 137 -2.80 -13.84 11.66
CA GLY A 137 -2.80 -13.39 10.26
C GLY A 137 -3.61 -12.11 10.06
N GLY A 138 -4.85 -12.08 10.55
CA GLY A 138 -5.70 -10.89 10.48
C GLY A 138 -5.14 -9.68 11.27
N MET A 139 -4.47 -9.89 12.40
CA MET A 139 -3.80 -8.80 13.10
C MET A 139 -2.61 -8.24 12.33
N LYS A 140 -1.84 -9.11 11.67
CA LYS A 140 -0.73 -8.69 10.79
C LYS A 140 -1.24 -7.87 9.62
N GLN A 141 -2.30 -8.32 8.96
CA GLN A 141 -2.92 -7.58 7.85
C GLN A 141 -3.40 -6.19 8.29
N ARG A 142 -4.12 -6.11 9.42
CA ARG A 142 -4.56 -4.82 9.97
C ARG A 142 -3.40 -3.90 10.33
N PHE A 143 -2.30 -4.46 10.84
CA PHE A 143 -1.08 -3.69 11.10
C PHE A 143 -0.46 -3.16 9.80
N GLY A 144 -0.39 -4.00 8.75
CA GLY A 144 0.08 -3.59 7.43
C GLY A 144 -0.73 -2.44 6.82
N ILE A 145 -2.07 -2.45 7.03
CA ILE A 145 -2.92 -1.33 6.60
C ILE A 145 -2.58 -0.06 7.40
N ALA A 146 -2.55 -0.16 8.73
CA ALA A 146 -2.20 0.98 9.57
C ALA A 146 -0.84 1.58 9.15
N GLN A 147 0.13 0.72 8.83
CA GLN A 147 1.43 1.12 8.30
C GLN A 147 1.31 1.85 6.95
N ALA A 148 0.51 1.34 6.02
CA ALA A 148 0.33 1.95 4.71
C ALA A 148 -0.33 3.34 4.78
N LEU A 149 -1.05 3.63 5.87
CA LEU A 149 -1.71 4.92 6.12
C LEU A 149 -0.81 5.98 6.78
N ILE A 150 0.43 5.62 7.19
CA ILE A 150 1.35 6.57 7.80
C ILE A 150 1.69 7.68 6.79
N GLY A 151 1.66 8.93 7.24
CA GLY A 151 2.01 10.09 6.42
C GLY A 151 0.87 10.59 5.53
N ASN A 152 -0.37 10.18 5.79
CA ASN A 152 -1.55 10.62 5.05
C ASN A 152 -1.40 10.45 3.52
N PRO A 153 -1.23 9.22 3.02
CA PRO A 153 -0.95 8.95 1.61
C PRO A 153 -2.10 9.43 0.70
N GLN A 154 -1.75 9.78 -0.52
CA GLN A 154 -2.71 10.15 -1.57
C GLN A 154 -2.91 9.02 -2.60
N LEU A 155 -2.00 8.05 -2.60
CA LEU A 155 -2.08 6.79 -3.36
C LEU A 155 -1.82 5.63 -2.41
N ILE A 156 -2.73 4.68 -2.36
CA ILE A 156 -2.59 3.45 -1.58
C ILE A 156 -2.63 2.26 -2.52
N ILE A 157 -1.64 1.40 -2.44
CA ILE A 157 -1.56 0.16 -3.23
C ILE A 157 -1.52 -1.01 -2.27
N VAL A 158 -2.43 -1.96 -2.47
CA VAL A 158 -2.59 -3.13 -1.60
C VAL A 158 -2.67 -4.40 -2.44
N ASP A 159 -1.64 -5.23 -2.34
CA ASP A 159 -1.51 -6.47 -3.12
C ASP A 159 -2.08 -7.65 -2.35
N GLU A 160 -3.18 -8.25 -2.85
CA GLU A 160 -3.90 -9.39 -2.27
C GLU A 160 -4.17 -9.28 -0.75
N PRO A 161 -4.79 -8.19 -0.29
CA PRO A 161 -4.88 -7.87 1.14
C PRO A 161 -5.75 -8.83 1.94
N THR A 162 -6.61 -9.58 1.28
CA THR A 162 -7.61 -10.44 1.91
C THR A 162 -7.23 -11.92 1.92
N ALA A 163 -6.04 -12.27 1.40
CA ALA A 163 -5.54 -13.63 1.44
C ALA A 163 -5.42 -14.14 2.89
N GLY A 164 -6.14 -15.21 3.21
CA GLY A 164 -6.14 -15.80 4.56
C GLY A 164 -6.95 -15.06 5.63
N LEU A 165 -7.76 -14.06 5.27
CA LEU A 165 -8.73 -13.43 6.18
C LEU A 165 -10.05 -14.19 6.17
N ASP A 166 -10.71 -14.27 7.35
CA ASP A 166 -12.09 -14.72 7.42
C ASP A 166 -13.05 -13.70 6.79
N PRO A 167 -14.30 -14.10 6.44
CA PRO A 167 -15.25 -13.19 5.76
C PRO A 167 -15.56 -11.91 6.53
N THR A 168 -15.58 -11.95 7.87
CA THR A 168 -15.88 -10.78 8.71
C THR A 168 -14.73 -9.78 8.67
N GLU A 169 -13.49 -10.27 8.79
CA GLU A 169 -12.29 -9.41 8.70
C GLU A 169 -12.14 -8.85 7.29
N ARG A 170 -12.46 -9.63 6.24
CA ARG A 170 -12.46 -9.15 4.85
C ARG A 170 -13.43 -7.99 4.64
N ASN A 171 -14.67 -8.10 5.13
CA ASN A 171 -15.66 -7.04 5.03
C ASN A 171 -15.22 -5.77 5.77
N ARG A 172 -14.69 -5.91 6.98
CA ARG A 172 -14.13 -4.77 7.75
C ARG A 172 -13.00 -4.09 7.00
N PHE A 173 -12.15 -4.87 6.36
CA PHE A 173 -11.05 -4.37 5.56
C PHE A 173 -11.55 -3.56 4.36
N HIS A 174 -12.50 -4.10 3.59
CA HIS A 174 -13.08 -3.39 2.46
C HIS A 174 -13.77 -2.09 2.88
N ASN A 175 -14.51 -2.10 3.98
CA ASN A 175 -15.17 -0.90 4.50
C ASN A 175 -14.15 0.18 4.86
N LEU A 176 -13.06 -0.18 5.54
CA LEU A 176 -11.98 0.76 5.89
C LEU A 176 -11.33 1.35 4.64
N LEU A 177 -10.99 0.53 3.65
CA LEU A 177 -10.41 1.03 2.39
C LEU A 177 -11.39 1.87 1.57
N SER A 178 -12.68 1.54 1.60
CA SER A 178 -13.73 2.30 0.92
C SER A 178 -13.89 3.69 1.52
N GLU A 179 -13.91 3.78 2.85
CA GLU A 179 -13.98 5.06 3.59
C GLU A 179 -12.75 5.94 3.27
N ILE A 180 -11.55 5.35 3.28
CA ILE A 180 -10.31 6.05 2.92
C ILE A 180 -10.34 6.48 1.44
N GLY A 181 -10.85 5.63 0.55
CA GLY A 181 -10.91 5.84 -0.89
C GLY A 181 -11.74 7.04 -1.33
N GLU A 182 -12.60 7.62 -0.48
CA GLU A 182 -13.37 8.81 -0.84
C GLU A 182 -12.48 10.00 -1.24
N ASN A 183 -11.28 10.11 -0.66
CA ASN A 183 -10.39 11.23 -0.86
C ASN A 183 -9.04 10.88 -1.49
N VAL A 184 -8.71 9.59 -1.63
CA VAL A 184 -7.43 9.10 -2.15
C VAL A 184 -7.64 8.05 -3.24
N ILE A 185 -6.60 7.74 -4.00
CA ILE A 185 -6.61 6.62 -4.94
C ILE A 185 -6.23 5.36 -4.17
N VAL A 186 -7.10 4.34 -4.16
CA VAL A 186 -6.83 3.03 -3.59
C VAL A 186 -6.83 1.98 -4.70
N ILE A 187 -5.70 1.30 -4.92
CA ILE A 187 -5.57 0.20 -5.86
C ILE A 187 -5.41 -1.09 -5.06
N LEU A 188 -6.26 -2.07 -5.32
CA LEU A 188 -6.17 -3.38 -4.70
C LEU A 188 -6.22 -4.48 -5.75
N SER A 189 -5.46 -5.58 -5.54
CA SER A 189 -5.57 -6.80 -6.35
C SER A 189 -6.41 -7.86 -5.63
N THR A 190 -7.10 -8.65 -6.41
CA THR A 190 -7.82 -9.84 -5.92
C THR A 190 -7.60 -11.02 -6.85
#